data_d5bdc5eca42509fc3b3d894bda809339
#
_entry.id   d5bdc5eca42509fc3b3d894bda809339
#
_cell.length_a   1.000
_cell.length_b   1.000
_cell.length_c   1.000
_cell.angle_alpha   90.00
_cell.angle_beta   90.00
_cell.angle_gamma   90.00
#
_symmetry.space_group_name_H-M   'P 1'
#
loop_
_entity.id
_entity.type
_entity.pdbx_description
1 polymer ?
#
loop_
_entity_poly.entity_id
_entity_poly.type
_entity_poly.pdbx_seq_one_letter_code
_entity_poly.pdbx_strand_id
1 'polypeptide(L)'
;FPQKVDTPVGEKGSTISGGQKQRIAIARAIIRDPKILLTDEATSALDSQSERKVQIALDKIMKDRTSIIIAHRLGTIRAAQIIYVIESGEVVEQGSHDELIALRGHYYNLVERQLEKQDMSATTSTENLSHDYSMPNMNSTSNDNIGNLID
;
A
#
# COMPACT_ATOMS: atom_id res chain seq x y z
N PHE A 1 7.43 -11.36 -17.70
CA PHE A 1 6.63 -11.79 -18.85
C PHE A 1 7.36 -12.90 -19.60
N PRO A 2 6.64 -13.95 -20.09
CA PRO A 2 7.28 -15.12 -20.75
C PRO A 2 8.10 -14.74 -21.99
N GLN A 3 7.61 -13.83 -22.80
CA GLN A 3 8.28 -13.35 -24.03
C GLN A 3 8.95 -11.99 -23.84
N LYS A 4 9.25 -11.60 -22.60
CA LYS A 4 9.90 -10.31 -22.26
C LYS A 4 9.17 -9.13 -22.91
N VAL A 5 9.85 -8.34 -23.73
CA VAL A 5 9.29 -7.16 -24.41
C VAL A 5 8.34 -7.50 -25.56
N ASP A 6 8.41 -8.71 -26.09
CA ASP A 6 7.56 -9.19 -27.19
C ASP A 6 6.25 -9.84 -26.71
N THR A 7 6.00 -9.82 -25.40
CA THR A 7 4.76 -10.38 -24.82
C THR A 7 3.53 -9.60 -25.30
N PRO A 8 2.55 -10.26 -25.96
CA PRO A 8 1.28 -9.62 -26.33
C PRO A 8 0.51 -9.16 -25.09
N VAL A 9 0.19 -7.89 -25.01
CA VAL A 9 -0.51 -7.31 -23.83
C VAL A 9 -2.00 -7.02 -24.11
N GLY A 10 -2.49 -7.37 -25.29
CA GLY A 10 -3.86 -7.11 -25.70
C GLY A 10 -4.16 -5.63 -25.95
N GLU A 11 -5.36 -5.34 -26.43
CA GLU A 11 -5.79 -3.96 -26.64
C GLU A 11 -5.84 -3.23 -25.29
N LYS A 12 -5.21 -2.04 -25.22
CA LYS A 12 -5.06 -1.23 -24.00
C LYS A 12 -4.50 -2.00 -22.79
N GLY A 13 -3.75 -3.08 -23.04
CA GLY A 13 -3.17 -3.90 -21.99
C GLY A 13 -4.20 -4.75 -21.23
N SER A 14 -5.23 -5.26 -21.91
CA SER A 14 -6.32 -6.03 -21.29
C SER A 14 -5.86 -7.33 -20.64
N THR A 15 -4.71 -7.88 -21.05
CA THR A 15 -4.18 -9.16 -20.54
C THR A 15 -3.22 -9.00 -19.36
N ILE A 16 -2.95 -7.77 -18.90
CA ILE A 16 -2.03 -7.50 -17.82
C ILE A 16 -2.73 -6.84 -16.62
N SER A 17 -2.29 -7.16 -15.40
CA SER A 17 -2.86 -6.60 -14.18
C SER A 17 -2.60 -5.09 -14.04
N GLY A 18 -3.40 -4.40 -13.22
CA GLY A 18 -3.20 -2.98 -12.91
C GLY A 18 -1.79 -2.68 -12.39
N GLY A 19 -1.28 -3.52 -11.49
CA GLY A 19 0.07 -3.40 -10.97
C GLY A 19 1.16 -3.62 -12.04
N GLN A 20 0.93 -4.51 -13.01
CA GLN A 20 1.86 -4.69 -14.14
C GLN A 20 1.87 -3.47 -15.05
N LYS A 21 0.68 -2.89 -15.36
CA LYS A 21 0.57 -1.63 -16.12
C LYS A 21 1.33 -0.52 -15.44
N GLN A 22 1.18 -0.37 -14.13
CA GLN A 22 1.83 0.68 -13.35
C GLN A 22 3.36 0.53 -13.37
N ARG A 23 3.90 -0.69 -13.17
CA ARG A 23 5.34 -0.93 -13.29
C ARG A 23 5.90 -0.61 -14.68
N ILE A 24 5.14 -0.93 -15.74
CA ILE A 24 5.53 -0.56 -17.12
C ILE A 24 5.52 0.96 -17.29
N ALA A 25 4.52 1.67 -16.77
CA ALA A 25 4.45 3.12 -16.83
C ALA A 25 5.63 3.79 -16.13
N ILE A 26 5.99 3.32 -14.94
CA ILE A 26 7.16 3.77 -14.20
C ILE A 26 8.45 3.49 -14.99
N ALA A 27 8.64 2.29 -15.54
CA ALA A 27 9.81 1.95 -16.35
C ALA A 27 9.93 2.86 -17.58
N ARG A 28 8.81 3.18 -18.25
CA ARG A 28 8.79 4.10 -19.39
C ARG A 28 9.19 5.53 -19.02
N ALA A 29 8.79 6.01 -17.85
CA ALA A 29 9.19 7.32 -17.35
C ALA A 29 10.69 7.38 -17.06
N ILE A 30 11.24 6.34 -16.46
CA ILE A 30 12.64 6.27 -16.03
C ILE A 30 13.61 6.11 -17.20
N ILE A 31 13.25 5.34 -18.22
CA ILE A 31 14.14 5.01 -19.35
C ILE A 31 14.61 6.26 -20.12
N ARG A 32 13.85 7.35 -20.04
CA ARG A 32 14.17 8.65 -20.65
C ARG A 32 15.14 9.49 -19.84
N ASP A 33 15.53 9.02 -18.66
CA ASP A 33 16.41 9.74 -17.72
C ASP A 33 16.03 11.23 -17.51
N PRO A 34 14.78 11.50 -17.06
CA PRO A 34 14.27 12.86 -16.95
C PRO A 34 15.00 13.62 -15.84
N LYS A 35 15.21 14.92 -16.01
CA LYS A 35 15.75 15.83 -14.98
C LYS A 35 14.72 16.11 -13.88
N ILE A 36 13.44 16.13 -14.24
CA ILE A 36 12.30 16.36 -13.34
C ILE A 36 11.39 15.14 -13.42
N LEU A 37 11.08 14.55 -12.28
CA LEU A 37 10.15 13.44 -12.14
C LEU A 37 8.87 13.94 -11.47
N LEU A 38 7.74 13.76 -12.15
CA LEU A 38 6.42 14.03 -11.60
C LEU A 38 5.70 12.70 -11.37
N THR A 39 5.29 12.45 -10.13
CA THR A 39 4.55 11.24 -9.75
C THR A 39 3.23 11.59 -9.07
N ASP A 40 2.17 10.95 -9.53
CA ASP A 40 0.83 11.04 -8.95
C ASP A 40 0.41 9.62 -8.56
N GLU A 41 0.36 9.35 -7.24
CA GLU A 41 0.03 8.03 -6.66
C GLU A 41 0.70 6.83 -7.35
N ALA A 42 1.99 6.93 -7.66
CA ALA A 42 2.71 5.97 -8.52
C ALA A 42 2.68 4.50 -8.04
N THR A 43 2.19 4.20 -6.84
CA THR A 43 2.13 2.85 -6.29
C THR A 43 0.73 2.42 -5.82
N SER A 44 -0.31 3.19 -6.09
CA SER A 44 -1.67 2.97 -5.58
C SER A 44 -2.32 1.64 -6.01
N ALA A 45 -1.99 1.14 -7.22
CA ALA A 45 -2.54 -0.11 -7.76
C ALA A 45 -1.66 -1.35 -7.52
N LEU A 46 -0.64 -1.25 -6.67
CA LEU A 46 0.28 -2.35 -6.38
C LEU A 46 -0.13 -3.10 -5.11
N ASP A 47 0.08 -4.42 -5.12
CA ASP A 47 0.09 -5.22 -3.89
C ASP A 47 1.29 -4.82 -3.00
N SER A 48 1.19 -5.03 -1.70
CA SER A 48 2.18 -4.55 -0.71
C SER A 48 3.62 -5.01 -0.99
N GLN A 49 3.81 -6.23 -1.52
CA GLN A 49 5.14 -6.75 -1.82
C GLN A 49 5.73 -6.09 -3.08
N SER A 50 4.93 -5.96 -4.13
CA SER A 50 5.32 -5.28 -5.37
C SER A 50 5.55 -3.80 -5.14
N GLU A 51 4.70 -3.16 -4.34
CA GLU A 51 4.82 -1.76 -3.94
C GLU A 51 6.18 -1.47 -3.30
N ARG A 52 6.58 -2.25 -2.29
CA ARG A 52 7.86 -2.06 -1.60
C ARG A 52 9.05 -2.10 -2.56
N LYS A 53 9.05 -3.04 -3.50
CA LYS A 53 10.12 -3.16 -4.52
C LYS A 53 10.16 -1.94 -5.45
N VAL A 54 8.99 -1.48 -5.89
CA VAL A 54 8.87 -0.30 -6.76
C VAL A 54 9.26 0.97 -6.01
N GLN A 55 8.84 1.12 -4.74
CA GLN A 55 9.20 2.28 -3.93
C GLN A 55 10.72 2.40 -3.75
N ILE A 56 11.41 1.30 -3.42
CA ILE A 56 12.88 1.29 -3.32
C ILE A 56 13.54 1.74 -4.64
N ALA A 57 13.00 1.29 -5.78
CA ALA A 57 13.51 1.70 -7.08
C ALA A 57 13.26 3.19 -7.37
N LEU A 58 12.07 3.70 -7.04
CA LEU A 58 11.72 5.11 -7.17
C LEU A 58 12.61 5.99 -6.27
N ASP A 59 12.79 5.63 -5.01
CA ASP A 59 13.63 6.36 -4.06
C ASP A 59 15.07 6.49 -4.55
N LYS A 60 15.61 5.41 -5.14
CA LYS A 60 16.95 5.42 -5.74
C LYS A 60 17.05 6.39 -6.93
N ILE A 61 16.00 6.45 -7.75
CA ILE A 61 15.99 7.29 -8.94
C ILE A 61 15.77 8.75 -8.57
N MET A 62 14.98 9.03 -7.53
CA MET A 62 14.69 10.39 -7.07
C MET A 62 15.90 11.11 -6.45
N LYS A 63 16.91 10.38 -5.95
CA LYS A 63 18.08 10.97 -5.27
C LYS A 63 18.85 12.02 -6.08
N ASP A 64 18.93 11.83 -7.40
CA ASP A 64 19.78 12.65 -8.27
C ASP A 64 18.96 13.59 -9.18
N ARG A 65 17.71 13.85 -8.82
CA ARG A 65 16.81 14.67 -9.65
C ARG A 65 15.76 15.42 -8.85
N THR A 66 15.22 16.48 -9.43
CA THR A 66 14.06 17.15 -8.87
C THR A 66 12.83 16.26 -9.01
N SER A 67 12.19 15.93 -7.89
CA SER A 67 10.99 15.09 -7.87
C SER A 67 9.82 15.83 -7.24
N ILE A 68 8.70 15.88 -7.96
CA ILE A 68 7.42 16.42 -7.46
C ILE A 68 6.50 15.23 -7.28
N ILE A 69 5.99 15.04 -6.06
CA ILE A 69 5.23 13.87 -5.67
C ILE A 69 3.86 14.31 -5.15
N ILE A 70 2.81 13.83 -5.78
CA ILE A 70 1.47 13.88 -5.22
C ILE A 70 1.25 12.56 -4.52
N ALA A 71 1.12 12.58 -3.19
CA ALA A 71 1.06 11.37 -2.38
C ALA A 71 -0.05 11.45 -1.34
N HIS A 72 -0.71 10.30 -1.14
CA HIS A 72 -1.69 10.09 -0.09
C HIS A 72 -1.15 9.20 1.05
N ARG A 73 0.11 8.75 0.96
CA ARG A 73 0.74 7.90 1.97
C ARG A 73 1.71 8.69 2.81
N LEU A 74 1.48 8.68 4.10
CA LEU A 74 2.27 9.44 5.07
C LEU A 74 3.77 9.12 4.98
N GLY A 75 4.15 7.84 4.77
CA GLY A 75 5.56 7.46 4.63
C GLY A 75 6.27 8.14 3.48
N THR A 76 5.59 8.31 2.34
CA THR A 76 6.14 9.03 1.17
C THR A 76 6.25 10.53 1.44
N ILE A 77 5.24 11.11 2.08
CA ILE A 77 5.20 12.55 2.39
C ILE A 77 6.30 12.92 3.38
N ARG A 78 6.52 12.12 4.44
CA ARG A 78 7.55 12.38 5.46
C ARG A 78 8.98 12.43 4.91
N ALA A 79 9.25 11.70 3.83
CA ALA A 79 10.57 11.65 3.21
C ALA A 79 10.85 12.85 2.29
N ALA A 80 9.87 13.69 2.00
CA ALA A 80 10.04 14.87 1.17
C ALA A 80 10.86 15.95 1.87
N GLN A 81 11.72 16.64 1.12
CA GLN A 81 12.50 17.77 1.63
C GLN A 81 11.62 18.99 1.94
N ILE A 82 10.62 19.23 1.08
CA ILE A 82 9.65 20.32 1.24
C ILE A 82 8.28 19.76 0.91
N ILE A 83 7.31 20.06 1.75
CA ILE A 83 5.90 19.72 1.58
C ILE A 83 5.14 21.00 1.32
N TYR A 84 4.28 20.99 0.32
CA TYR A 84 3.33 22.06 0.02
C TYR A 84 1.93 21.56 0.29
N VAL A 85 1.21 22.24 1.17
CA VAL A 85 -0.21 21.98 1.42
C VAL A 85 -1.03 22.90 0.56
N ILE A 86 -1.89 22.34 -0.28
CA ILE A 86 -2.73 23.08 -1.21
C ILE A 86 -4.20 22.96 -0.78
N GLU A 87 -4.85 24.07 -0.61
CA GLU A 87 -6.29 24.16 -0.34
C GLU A 87 -6.93 25.20 -1.25
N SER A 88 -8.02 24.83 -1.91
CA SER A 88 -8.76 25.70 -2.84
C SER A 88 -7.89 26.33 -3.94
N GLY A 89 -6.82 25.62 -4.37
CA GLY A 89 -5.91 26.10 -5.43
C GLY A 89 -4.76 26.98 -4.94
N GLU A 90 -4.68 27.25 -3.65
CA GLU A 90 -3.63 28.07 -3.05
C GLU A 90 -2.72 27.26 -2.12
N VAL A 91 -1.45 27.63 -2.02
CA VAL A 91 -0.50 27.05 -1.06
C VAL A 91 -0.77 27.70 0.29
N VAL A 92 -1.35 26.93 1.22
CA VAL A 92 -1.68 27.41 2.57
C VAL A 92 -0.56 27.17 3.59
N GLU A 93 0.25 26.11 3.39
CA GLU A 93 1.41 25.81 4.23
C GLU A 93 2.55 25.24 3.38
N GLN A 94 3.79 25.49 3.81
CA GLN A 94 4.97 24.86 3.22
C GLN A 94 6.05 24.67 4.28
N GLY A 95 6.80 23.57 4.17
CA GLY A 95 7.91 23.27 5.10
C GLY A 95 8.27 21.79 5.07
N SER A 96 9.17 21.38 5.95
CA SER A 96 9.46 19.98 6.23
C SER A 96 8.34 19.34 7.05
N HIS A 97 8.34 17.99 7.13
CA HIS A 97 7.39 17.27 7.97
C HIS A 97 7.36 17.77 9.41
N ASP A 98 8.54 17.90 10.02
CA ASP A 98 8.66 18.26 11.43
C ASP A 98 8.21 19.70 11.71
N GLU A 99 8.53 20.64 10.82
CA GLU A 99 8.08 22.02 10.90
C GLU A 99 6.56 22.12 10.83
N LEU A 100 5.94 21.43 9.86
CA LEU A 100 4.49 21.45 9.65
C LEU A 100 3.71 20.73 10.76
N ILE A 101 4.27 19.68 11.35
CA ILE A 101 3.70 19.03 12.55
C ILE A 101 3.74 19.99 13.75
N ALA A 102 4.85 20.71 13.94
CA ALA A 102 5.00 21.68 15.03
C ALA A 102 4.02 22.86 14.92
N LEU A 103 3.68 23.28 13.69
CA LEU A 103 2.70 24.34 13.42
C LEU A 103 1.29 23.97 13.83
N ARG A 104 0.94 22.68 13.90
CA ARG A 104 -0.42 22.16 14.19
C ARG A 104 -1.52 22.76 13.30
N GLY A 105 -1.19 23.02 12.04
CA GLY A 105 -2.09 23.62 11.05
C GLY A 105 -2.80 22.59 10.17
N HIS A 106 -3.00 22.93 8.90
CA HIS A 106 -3.70 22.09 7.92
C HIS A 106 -2.99 20.73 7.70
N TYR A 107 -1.66 20.74 7.61
CA TYR A 107 -0.87 19.53 7.46
C TYR A 107 -1.03 18.57 8.65
N TYR A 108 -0.95 19.10 9.87
CA TYR A 108 -1.14 18.31 11.08
C TYR A 108 -2.51 17.60 11.09
N ASN A 109 -3.58 18.34 10.78
CA ASN A 109 -4.93 17.78 10.72
C ASN A 109 -5.07 16.69 9.65
N LEU A 110 -4.39 16.83 8.49
CA LEU A 110 -4.37 15.79 7.44
C LEU A 110 -3.68 14.51 7.93
N VAL A 111 -2.54 14.65 8.61
CA VAL A 111 -1.78 13.52 9.15
C VAL A 111 -2.58 12.80 10.24
N GLU A 112 -3.19 13.53 11.18
CA GLU A 112 -4.00 12.97 12.26
C GLU A 112 -5.15 12.13 11.72
N ARG A 113 -5.93 12.68 10.78
CA ARG A 113 -7.03 11.94 10.11
C ARG A 113 -6.56 10.70 9.35
N GLN A 114 -5.34 10.71 8.83
CA GLN A 114 -4.79 9.57 8.11
C GLN A 114 -4.37 8.45 9.05
N LEU A 115 -3.83 8.78 10.23
CA LEU A 115 -3.49 7.82 11.28
C LEU A 115 -4.74 7.16 11.86
N GLU A 116 -5.79 7.94 12.17
CA GLU A 116 -7.07 7.42 12.66
C GLU A 116 -7.68 6.39 11.68
N LYS A 117 -7.63 6.65 10.38
CA LYS A 117 -8.12 5.70 9.35
C LYS A 117 -7.31 4.39 9.32
N GLN A 118 -6.01 4.46 9.56
CA GLN A 118 -5.16 3.27 9.62
C GLN A 118 -5.46 2.41 10.84
N ASP A 119 -5.67 3.02 12.01
CA ASP A 119 -6.00 2.34 13.25
C ASP A 119 -7.38 1.66 13.16
N MET A 120 -8.39 2.33 12.61
CA MET A 120 -9.71 1.74 12.38
C MET A 120 -9.67 0.54 11.42
N SER A 121 -8.84 0.59 10.38
CA SER A 121 -8.70 -0.52 9.43
C SER A 121 -7.98 -1.73 10.03
N ALA A 122 -7.08 -1.51 10.97
CA ALA A 122 -6.37 -2.57 11.68
C ALA A 122 -7.29 -3.30 12.68
N THR A 123 -8.17 -2.58 13.37
CA THR A 123 -9.10 -3.13 14.37
C THR A 123 -10.17 -4.01 13.73
N THR A 124 -10.68 -3.62 12.55
CA THR A 124 -11.70 -4.41 11.83
C THR A 124 -11.16 -5.76 11.31
N SER A 125 -9.85 -5.85 11.07
CA SER A 125 -9.20 -7.09 10.61
C SER A 125 -9.01 -8.12 11.73
N THR A 126 -9.01 -7.72 12.99
CA THR A 126 -8.86 -8.61 14.16
C THR A 126 -10.20 -9.15 14.68
N GLU A 127 -11.30 -8.46 14.46
CA GLU A 127 -12.63 -8.92 14.91
C GLU A 127 -13.21 -10.06 14.05
N ASN A 128 -12.78 -10.20 12.80
CA ASN A 128 -13.24 -11.29 11.92
C ASN A 128 -12.56 -12.65 12.15
N LEU A 129 -11.59 -12.76 13.07
CA LEU A 129 -10.88 -14.01 13.40
C LEU A 129 -11.40 -14.71 14.67
N SER A 130 -12.40 -14.14 15.38
CA SER A 130 -12.91 -14.68 16.66
C SER A 130 -14.25 -15.41 16.57
N HIS A 131 -14.80 -15.65 15.38
CA HIS A 131 -16.16 -16.23 15.25
C HIS A 131 -16.24 -17.61 14.59
N ASP A 132 -15.16 -18.41 14.60
CA ASP A 132 -15.25 -19.79 14.11
C ASP A 132 -14.47 -20.80 14.99
N TYR A 133 -14.86 -20.89 16.27
CA TYR A 133 -14.58 -22.03 17.13
C TYR A 133 -15.82 -22.41 17.93
N SER A 134 -16.83 -22.94 17.24
CA SER A 134 -17.86 -23.75 17.88
C SER A 134 -17.32 -25.18 18.02
N MET A 135 -16.90 -25.52 19.24
CA MET A 135 -16.62 -26.91 19.64
C MET A 135 -17.85 -27.79 19.45
N PRO A 136 -17.78 -28.96 18.84
CA PRO A 136 -18.86 -29.93 18.89
C PRO A 136 -18.92 -30.53 20.30
N ASN A 137 -20.10 -30.45 20.88
CA ASN A 137 -20.50 -31.00 22.18
C ASN A 137 -20.40 -32.53 22.16
N MET A 138 -19.38 -33.10 22.85
CA MET A 138 -19.34 -34.53 23.18
C MET A 138 -20.04 -34.75 24.51
N ASN A 139 -21.31 -35.08 24.47
CA ASN A 139 -21.99 -35.77 25.55
C ASN A 139 -23.10 -36.66 25.00
N SER A 140 -22.81 -37.93 24.82
CA SER A 140 -23.80 -39.01 25.04
C SER A 140 -23.11 -40.32 25.32
N THR A 141 -23.20 -40.69 26.56
CA THR A 141 -23.08 -42.01 27.14
C THR A 141 -23.85 -43.04 26.34
N SER A 142 -23.26 -44.22 26.17
CA SER A 142 -23.97 -45.47 26.38
C SER A 142 -23.00 -46.64 26.46
N ASN A 143 -23.05 -47.26 27.54
CA ASN A 143 -22.65 -48.57 28.04
C ASN A 143 -22.99 -49.75 27.10
N ASP A 144 -22.26 -50.83 27.37
CA ASP A 144 -22.52 -52.23 27.07
C ASP A 144 -21.69 -52.83 25.89
N ASN A 145 -20.89 -53.80 26.01
CA ASN A 145 -21.02 -55.07 26.66
C ASN A 145 -19.76 -55.93 26.44
N ILE A 146 -19.48 -56.69 27.40
CA ILE A 146 -18.55 -57.78 27.61
C ILE A 146 -18.54 -58.83 26.46
N GLY A 147 -17.39 -59.40 26.18
CA GLY A 147 -17.39 -60.72 25.56
C GLY A 147 -16.09 -61.16 24.89
N ASN A 148 -15.24 -61.85 25.69
CA ASN A 148 -14.42 -63.04 25.40
C ASN A 148 -14.18 -63.45 23.92
N LEU A 149 -12.96 -63.75 23.58
CA LEU A 149 -12.31 -65.07 23.44
C LEU A 149 -10.98 -64.93 22.67
N ILE A 150 -9.91 -65.33 23.32
CA ILE A 150 -8.96 -66.41 23.02
C ILE A 150 -8.95 -66.85 21.53
N ASP A 151 -7.89 -66.61 20.80
CA ASP A 151 -6.74 -67.43 20.40
C ASP A 151 -5.68 -66.55 19.73
#